data_a6f2d5536a7fd61d6d915f97670e26b0
#
_entry.id   a6f2d5536a7fd61d6d915f97670e26b0
#
_cell.length_a   1.000
_cell.length_b   1.000
_cell.length_c   1.000
_cell.angle_alpha   90.00
_cell.angle_beta   90.00
_cell.angle_gamma   90.00
#
_symmetry.space_group_name_H-M   'P 1'
#
loop_
_entity.id
_entity.type
_entity.pdbx_description
1 polymer ?
#
loop_
_entity_poly.entity_id
_entity_poly.type
_entity_poly.pdbx_seq_one_letter_code
_entity_poly.pdbx_strand_id
1 'polypeptide(L)'
;MYEIRKIHSNEVMEALALALEVFLQFEAPDYKPEGIETFKRDIVENDEFISKCQQGICPIYAAFDKGKMIGIIGMYSNRKHINLAFTKKEYHRQGVATSIFQYLLADILKDAPKLHEITLNSSPYGKPFYLHIGFKPQSDEQEIDGIRFTPMKYTILSLIHISEPT
;
A
#
# COMPACT_ATOMS: atom_id res chain seq x y z
N MET A 1 -2.45 12.76 -17.20
CA MET A 1 -1.77 13.03 -15.91
C MET A 1 -2.76 12.85 -14.77
N TYR A 2 -2.35 12.19 -13.73
CA TYR A 2 -3.21 11.92 -12.59
C TYR A 2 -2.84 12.80 -11.40
N GLU A 3 -3.86 13.21 -10.64
CA GLU A 3 -3.62 13.90 -9.37
C GLU A 3 -3.27 12.86 -8.30
N ILE A 4 -2.26 13.15 -7.47
CA ILE A 4 -1.86 12.26 -6.37
C ILE A 4 -1.81 13.07 -5.08
N ARG A 5 -2.45 12.56 -4.04
CA ARG A 5 -2.48 13.22 -2.73
C ARG A 5 -2.94 12.26 -1.63
N LYS A 6 -2.78 12.68 -0.37
CA LYS A 6 -3.47 12.01 0.73
C LYS A 6 -4.97 12.22 0.59
N ILE A 7 -5.75 11.21 0.97
CA ILE A 7 -7.20 11.31 0.89
C ILE A 7 -7.77 12.09 2.08
N HIS A 8 -8.97 12.60 1.92
CA HIS A 8 -9.72 13.26 2.98
C HIS A 8 -10.51 12.21 3.79
N SER A 9 -10.92 12.59 5.00
CA SER A 9 -11.67 11.71 5.89
C SER A 9 -12.91 11.10 5.22
N ASN A 10 -13.64 11.90 4.45
CA ASN A 10 -14.87 11.44 3.77
C ASN A 10 -14.60 10.57 2.55
N GLU A 11 -13.34 10.33 2.20
CA GLU A 11 -12.97 9.46 1.07
C GLU A 11 -12.52 8.07 1.53
N VAL A 12 -12.44 7.83 2.83
CA VAL A 12 -11.92 6.55 3.36
C VAL A 12 -12.79 5.37 2.92
N MET A 13 -14.11 5.50 2.98
CA MET A 13 -15.00 4.39 2.60
C MET A 13 -14.88 4.07 1.12
N GLU A 14 -14.69 5.07 0.27
CA GLU A 14 -14.44 4.87 -1.15
C GLU A 14 -13.11 4.13 -1.37
N ALA A 15 -12.08 4.50 -0.63
CA ALA A 15 -10.78 3.85 -0.72
C ALA A 15 -10.85 2.38 -0.32
N LEU A 16 -11.57 2.06 0.76
CA LEU A 16 -11.71 0.69 1.21
C LEU A 16 -12.58 -0.14 0.26
N ALA A 17 -13.59 0.48 -0.38
CA ALA A 17 -14.38 -0.18 -1.40
C ALA A 17 -13.52 -0.51 -2.63
N LEU A 18 -12.64 0.41 -3.04
CA LEU A 18 -11.68 0.15 -4.11
C LEU A 18 -10.75 -1.00 -3.73
N ALA A 19 -10.25 -1.00 -2.50
CA ALA A 19 -9.38 -2.05 -2.01
C ALA A 19 -10.06 -3.42 -2.11
N LEU A 20 -11.30 -3.52 -1.66
CA LEU A 20 -12.03 -4.79 -1.71
C LEU A 20 -12.27 -5.26 -3.14
N GLU A 21 -12.69 -4.35 -4.03
CA GLU A 21 -12.92 -4.67 -5.43
C GLU A 21 -11.67 -5.29 -6.07
N VAL A 22 -10.53 -4.63 -5.93
CA VAL A 22 -9.27 -5.07 -6.54
C VAL A 22 -8.75 -6.33 -5.84
N PHE A 23 -8.88 -6.42 -4.51
CA PHE A 23 -8.52 -7.61 -3.77
C PHE A 23 -9.25 -8.84 -4.30
N LEU A 24 -10.57 -8.74 -4.49
CA LEU A 24 -11.37 -9.85 -4.97
C LEU A 24 -11.00 -10.26 -6.40
N GLN A 25 -10.59 -9.31 -7.23
CA GLN A 25 -10.20 -9.60 -8.61
C GLN A 25 -8.84 -10.27 -8.73
N PHE A 26 -7.85 -9.83 -7.95
CA PHE A 26 -6.45 -10.17 -8.21
C PHE A 26 -5.76 -10.93 -7.09
N GLU A 27 -6.19 -10.80 -5.84
CA GLU A 27 -5.53 -11.47 -4.73
C GLU A 27 -6.32 -12.66 -4.21
N ALA A 28 -7.63 -12.52 -4.07
CA ALA A 28 -8.48 -13.58 -3.57
C ALA A 28 -8.36 -14.91 -4.35
N PRO A 29 -8.16 -14.91 -5.68
CA PRO A 29 -7.99 -16.18 -6.40
C PRO A 29 -6.82 -17.03 -5.91
N ASP A 30 -5.80 -16.42 -5.30
CA ASP A 30 -4.64 -17.13 -4.76
C ASP A 30 -4.84 -17.55 -3.30
N TYR A 31 -5.99 -17.21 -2.69
CA TYR A 31 -6.23 -17.43 -1.27
C TYR A 31 -7.34 -18.44 -1.04
N LYS A 32 -7.30 -19.07 0.14
CA LYS A 32 -8.44 -19.86 0.62
C LYS A 32 -9.61 -18.92 0.94
N PRO A 33 -10.85 -19.42 0.97
CA PRO A 33 -12.01 -18.58 1.35
C PRO A 33 -11.82 -17.86 2.69
N GLU A 34 -11.11 -18.47 3.63
CA GLU A 34 -10.78 -17.84 4.91
C GLU A 34 -10.02 -16.52 4.71
N GLY A 35 -9.15 -16.44 3.68
CA GLY A 35 -8.39 -15.23 3.40
C GLY A 35 -9.27 -14.04 3.03
N ILE A 36 -10.37 -14.29 2.33
CA ILE A 36 -11.33 -13.23 1.99
C ILE A 36 -11.98 -12.71 3.27
N GLU A 37 -12.39 -13.62 4.16
CA GLU A 37 -12.99 -13.23 5.43
C GLU A 37 -12.00 -12.47 6.31
N THR A 38 -10.73 -12.90 6.31
CA THR A 38 -9.66 -12.23 7.05
C THR A 38 -9.50 -10.78 6.56
N PHE A 39 -9.44 -10.58 5.25
CA PHE A 39 -9.29 -9.22 4.69
C PHE A 39 -10.47 -8.34 5.05
N LYS A 40 -11.69 -8.86 4.94
CA LYS A 40 -12.89 -8.11 5.31
C LYS A 40 -12.87 -7.74 6.79
N ARG A 41 -12.61 -8.73 7.65
CA ARG A 41 -12.62 -8.54 9.11
C ARG A 41 -11.56 -7.55 9.57
N ASP A 42 -10.34 -7.66 9.05
CA ASP A 42 -9.21 -6.90 9.57
C ASP A 42 -9.07 -5.52 8.92
N ILE A 43 -9.65 -5.32 7.74
CA ILE A 43 -9.49 -4.09 6.96
C ILE A 43 -10.84 -3.41 6.71
N VAL A 44 -11.70 -4.05 5.90
CA VAL A 44 -12.90 -3.39 5.34
C VAL A 44 -13.96 -3.15 6.40
N GLU A 45 -14.08 -4.06 7.35
CA GLU A 45 -15.10 -4.02 8.41
C GLU A 45 -14.53 -3.75 9.78
N ASN A 46 -13.27 -3.33 9.85
CA ASN A 46 -12.60 -3.04 11.11
C ASN A 46 -12.83 -1.57 11.49
N ASP A 47 -13.79 -1.34 12.38
CA ASP A 47 -14.18 0.03 12.78
C ASP A 47 -13.03 0.82 13.38
N GLU A 48 -12.16 0.18 14.16
CA GLU A 48 -10.99 0.86 14.74
C GLU A 48 -10.02 1.31 13.64
N PHE A 49 -9.73 0.43 12.66
CA PHE A 49 -8.87 0.78 11.55
C PHE A 49 -9.48 1.88 10.69
N ILE A 50 -10.78 1.77 10.37
CA ILE A 50 -11.50 2.79 9.60
C ILE A 50 -11.39 4.14 10.29
N SER A 51 -11.62 4.18 11.60
CA SER A 51 -11.52 5.43 12.38
C SER A 51 -10.11 6.02 12.31
N LYS A 52 -9.07 5.19 12.43
CA LYS A 52 -7.69 5.67 12.33
C LYS A 52 -7.37 6.21 10.94
N CYS A 53 -7.93 5.61 9.90
CA CYS A 53 -7.80 6.15 8.54
C CYS A 53 -8.48 7.51 8.42
N GLN A 54 -9.69 7.63 8.96
CA GLN A 54 -10.45 8.89 8.93
C GLN A 54 -9.75 10.01 9.68
N GLN A 55 -9.04 9.68 10.74
CA GLN A 55 -8.28 10.65 11.53
C GLN A 55 -6.90 10.97 10.92
N GLY A 56 -6.50 10.27 9.86
CA GLY A 56 -5.18 10.45 9.25
C GLY A 56 -4.05 9.78 10.00
N ILE A 57 -4.35 9.01 11.06
CA ILE A 57 -3.34 8.27 11.82
C ILE A 57 -2.77 7.13 10.97
N CYS A 58 -3.63 6.42 10.23
CA CYS A 58 -3.23 5.46 9.20
C CYS A 58 -3.42 6.14 7.85
N PRO A 59 -2.39 6.74 7.27
CA PRO A 59 -2.57 7.56 6.07
C PRO A 59 -2.84 6.70 4.85
N ILE A 60 -3.69 7.20 3.95
CA ILE A 60 -3.95 6.60 2.64
C ILE A 60 -3.65 7.66 1.59
N TYR A 61 -2.82 7.28 0.63
CA TYR A 61 -2.46 8.11 -0.53
C TYR A 61 -3.18 7.54 -1.74
N ALA A 62 -3.69 8.41 -2.60
CA ALA A 62 -4.47 7.97 -3.75
C ALA A 62 -4.12 8.73 -5.01
N ALA A 63 -4.38 8.09 -6.14
CA ALA A 63 -4.32 8.71 -7.46
C ALA A 63 -5.76 8.91 -7.96
N PHE A 64 -5.98 10.03 -8.64
CA PHE A 64 -7.29 10.40 -9.18
C PHE A 64 -7.17 10.72 -10.66
N ASP A 65 -8.08 10.19 -11.45
CA ASP A 65 -8.23 10.52 -12.86
C ASP A 65 -9.55 11.28 -13.03
N LYS A 66 -9.45 12.59 -13.34
CA LYS A 66 -10.62 13.47 -13.49
C LYS A 66 -11.55 13.38 -12.27
N GLY A 67 -10.95 13.40 -11.09
CA GLY A 67 -11.69 13.38 -9.83
C GLY A 67 -12.10 11.98 -9.36
N LYS A 68 -11.84 10.94 -10.13
CA LYS A 68 -12.19 9.57 -9.77
C LYS A 68 -11.00 8.85 -9.15
N MET A 69 -11.17 8.26 -7.98
CA MET A 69 -10.11 7.49 -7.33
C MET A 69 -9.80 6.21 -8.12
N ILE A 70 -8.54 6.02 -8.51
CA ILE A 70 -8.14 4.90 -9.38
C ILE A 70 -7.10 3.99 -8.74
N GLY A 71 -6.46 4.41 -7.66
CA GLY A 71 -5.48 3.59 -6.96
C GLY A 71 -5.18 4.17 -5.60
N ILE A 72 -4.74 3.31 -4.68
CA ILE A 72 -4.40 3.69 -3.32
C ILE A 72 -3.17 2.95 -2.81
N ILE A 73 -2.45 3.58 -1.90
CA ILE A 73 -1.49 2.93 -1.02
C ILE A 73 -1.72 3.47 0.39
N GLY A 74 -1.95 2.55 1.34
CA GLY A 74 -2.18 2.91 2.73
C GLY A 74 -1.13 2.32 3.64
N MET A 75 -0.97 2.92 4.83
CA MET A 75 0.01 2.51 5.82
C MET A 75 -0.62 2.36 7.19
N TYR A 76 0.01 1.53 8.04
CA TYR A 76 -0.31 1.50 9.46
C TYR A 76 0.18 2.78 10.14
N SER A 77 -0.23 2.96 11.39
CA SER A 77 0.03 4.18 12.17
C SER A 77 1.51 4.47 12.39
N ASN A 78 2.37 3.43 12.35
CA ASN A 78 3.83 3.63 12.48
C ASN A 78 4.44 4.28 11.24
N ARG A 79 3.70 4.35 10.13
CA ARG A 79 4.12 4.92 8.85
C ARG A 79 5.39 4.26 8.29
N LYS A 80 5.57 2.97 8.60
CA LYS A 80 6.71 2.16 8.13
C LYS A 80 6.26 0.92 7.37
N HIS A 81 4.99 0.53 7.51
CA HIS A 81 4.46 -0.70 6.89
C HIS A 81 3.25 -0.38 6.03
N ILE A 82 3.34 -0.73 4.76
CA ILE A 82 2.23 -0.60 3.81
C ILE A 82 1.28 -1.78 4.03
N ASN A 83 0.01 -1.48 4.30
CA ASN A 83 -1.01 -2.51 4.49
C ASN A 83 -2.06 -2.54 3.39
N LEU A 84 -2.09 -1.52 2.52
CA LEU A 84 -3.01 -1.44 1.38
C LEU A 84 -2.22 -0.97 0.17
N ALA A 85 -2.38 -1.66 -0.97
CA ALA A 85 -1.80 -1.22 -2.24
C ALA A 85 -2.64 -1.83 -3.35
N PHE A 86 -3.53 -1.02 -3.92
CA PHE A 86 -4.52 -1.49 -4.90
C PHE A 86 -4.71 -0.45 -6.01
N THR A 87 -4.67 -0.91 -7.26
CA THR A 87 -4.91 -0.07 -8.44
C THR A 87 -6.02 -0.72 -9.26
N LYS A 88 -7.00 0.07 -9.71
CA LYS A 88 -8.08 -0.44 -10.56
C LYS A 88 -7.52 -1.07 -11.83
N LYS A 89 -8.14 -2.14 -12.27
CA LYS A 89 -7.69 -2.94 -13.43
C LYS A 89 -7.39 -2.09 -14.66
N GLU A 90 -8.26 -1.12 -14.97
CA GLU A 90 -8.14 -0.30 -16.16
C GLU A 90 -6.90 0.58 -16.17
N TYR A 91 -6.27 0.74 -15.02
CA TYR A 91 -5.09 1.61 -14.83
C TYR A 91 -3.82 0.83 -14.53
N HIS A 92 -3.84 -0.50 -14.65
CA HIS A 92 -2.65 -1.31 -14.45
C HIS A 92 -1.59 -1.00 -15.52
N ARG A 93 -0.31 -1.13 -15.15
CA ARG A 93 0.83 -0.96 -16.04
C ARG A 93 0.96 0.46 -16.62
N GLN A 94 0.42 1.47 -15.94
CA GLN A 94 0.51 2.86 -16.34
C GLN A 94 1.31 3.71 -15.35
N GLY A 95 2.03 3.06 -14.43
CA GLY A 95 2.85 3.76 -13.45
C GLY A 95 2.08 4.39 -12.30
N VAL A 96 0.80 4.09 -12.13
CA VAL A 96 -0.03 4.68 -11.09
C VAL A 96 0.50 4.33 -9.70
N ALA A 97 0.70 3.05 -9.42
CA ALA A 97 1.18 2.62 -8.11
C ALA A 97 2.58 3.16 -7.80
N THR A 98 3.47 3.19 -8.80
CA THR A 98 4.80 3.76 -8.64
C THR A 98 4.73 5.23 -8.28
N SER A 99 3.86 5.99 -8.94
CA SER A 99 3.67 7.43 -8.68
C SER A 99 3.13 7.67 -7.28
N ILE A 100 2.17 6.85 -6.83
CA ILE A 100 1.64 6.96 -5.47
C ILE A 100 2.76 6.66 -4.46
N PHE A 101 3.55 5.61 -4.70
CA PHE A 101 4.63 5.23 -3.80
C PHE A 101 5.68 6.34 -3.67
N GLN A 102 6.05 6.97 -4.79
CA GLN A 102 7.00 8.09 -4.78
C GLN A 102 6.47 9.27 -3.98
N TYR A 103 5.19 9.59 -4.14
CA TYR A 103 4.55 10.67 -3.37
C TYR A 103 4.53 10.34 -1.87
N LEU A 104 4.16 9.12 -1.53
CA LEU A 104 4.14 8.63 -0.16
C LEU A 104 5.51 8.76 0.50
N LEU A 105 6.58 8.34 -0.18
CA LEU A 105 7.93 8.45 0.34
C LEU A 105 8.32 9.90 0.61
N ALA A 106 8.05 10.79 -0.36
CA ALA A 106 8.38 12.20 -0.22
C ALA A 106 7.64 12.82 0.97
N ASP A 107 6.36 12.46 1.14
CA ASP A 107 5.55 13.01 2.23
C ASP A 107 6.04 12.53 3.59
N ILE A 108 6.33 11.24 3.73
CA ILE A 108 6.78 10.67 5.00
C ILE A 108 8.15 11.18 5.38
N LEU A 109 9.04 11.33 4.41
CA LEU A 109 10.41 11.80 4.67
C LEU A 109 10.47 13.26 5.13
N LYS A 110 9.41 14.05 4.89
CA LYS A 110 9.32 15.40 5.46
C LYS A 110 9.30 15.35 6.99
N ASP A 111 8.59 14.38 7.56
CA ASP A 111 8.45 14.24 9.02
C ASP A 111 9.48 13.29 9.62
N ALA A 112 9.97 12.35 8.83
CA ALA A 112 10.90 11.31 9.28
C ALA A 112 12.08 11.20 8.31
N PRO A 113 12.95 12.22 8.24
CA PRO A 113 14.04 12.26 7.24
C PRO A 113 15.10 11.16 7.42
N LYS A 114 15.11 10.51 8.57
CA LYS A 114 16.06 9.43 8.86
C LYS A 114 15.46 8.03 8.71
N LEU A 115 14.24 7.94 8.20
CA LEU A 115 13.62 6.64 7.96
C LEU A 115 14.46 5.84 6.95
N HIS A 116 14.78 4.60 7.29
CA HIS A 116 15.66 3.74 6.48
C HIS A 116 14.93 2.81 5.56
N GLU A 117 13.72 2.41 5.91
CA GLU A 117 13.06 1.33 5.19
C GLU A 117 11.55 1.41 5.32
N ILE A 118 10.89 0.84 4.31
CA ILE A 118 9.45 0.60 4.28
C ILE A 118 9.26 -0.90 4.09
N THR A 119 8.33 -1.49 4.83
CA THR A 119 8.02 -2.92 4.70
C THR A 119 6.60 -3.12 4.20
N LEU A 120 6.34 -4.30 3.67
CA LEU A 120 5.00 -4.76 3.35
C LEU A 120 4.98 -6.29 3.29
N ASN A 121 3.77 -6.85 3.28
CA ASN A 121 3.56 -8.26 3.03
C ASN A 121 2.90 -8.37 1.65
N SER A 122 3.66 -8.88 0.68
CA SER A 122 3.20 -8.93 -0.70
C SER A 122 2.33 -10.13 -0.97
N SER A 123 1.19 -9.93 -1.65
CA SER A 123 0.45 -11.04 -2.24
C SER A 123 1.28 -11.70 -3.34
N PRO A 124 0.97 -12.97 -3.71
CA PRO A 124 1.62 -13.58 -4.88
C PRO A 124 1.43 -12.75 -6.14
N TYR A 125 0.24 -12.15 -6.33
CA TYR A 125 -0.04 -11.31 -7.48
C TYR A 125 0.82 -10.06 -7.52
N GLY A 126 1.02 -9.39 -6.38
CA GLY A 126 1.75 -8.12 -6.32
C GLY A 126 3.26 -8.25 -6.32
N LYS A 127 3.79 -9.42 -6.01
CA LYS A 127 5.23 -9.61 -5.82
C LYS A 127 6.09 -9.15 -6.99
N PRO A 128 5.76 -9.48 -8.27
CA PRO A 128 6.58 -9.00 -9.39
C PRO A 128 6.69 -7.47 -9.45
N PHE A 129 5.60 -6.76 -9.15
CA PHE A 129 5.61 -5.31 -9.13
C PHE A 129 6.56 -4.79 -8.05
N TYR A 130 6.46 -5.32 -6.83
CA TYR A 130 7.31 -4.85 -5.72
C TYR A 130 8.78 -5.14 -5.98
N LEU A 131 9.11 -6.30 -6.54
CA LEU A 131 10.47 -6.58 -6.96
C LEU A 131 10.96 -5.54 -7.97
N HIS A 132 10.12 -5.18 -8.92
CA HIS A 132 10.46 -4.22 -9.97
C HIS A 132 10.81 -2.84 -9.41
N ILE A 133 10.07 -2.37 -8.41
CA ILE A 133 10.32 -1.04 -7.84
C ILE A 133 11.40 -1.03 -6.74
N GLY A 134 11.95 -2.19 -6.39
CA GLY A 134 13.11 -2.24 -5.51
C GLY A 134 12.91 -2.89 -4.16
N PHE A 135 11.72 -3.44 -3.87
CA PHE A 135 11.52 -4.23 -2.66
C PHE A 135 12.23 -5.56 -2.77
N LYS A 136 12.72 -6.07 -1.64
CA LYS A 136 13.41 -7.36 -1.56
C LYS A 136 12.72 -8.28 -0.57
N PRO A 137 12.51 -9.57 -0.91
CA PRO A 137 11.94 -10.53 0.03
C PRO A 137 12.82 -10.67 1.27
N GLN A 138 12.19 -10.77 2.43
CA GLN A 138 12.88 -10.95 3.70
C GLN A 138 12.82 -12.39 4.19
N SER A 139 11.90 -13.19 3.65
CA SER A 139 11.75 -14.60 3.97
C SER A 139 10.94 -15.26 2.86
N ASP A 140 10.75 -16.58 2.98
CA ASP A 140 9.91 -17.33 2.04
C ASP A 140 8.44 -16.95 2.21
N GLU A 141 7.63 -17.34 1.23
CA GLU A 141 6.19 -17.13 1.29
C GLU A 141 5.60 -17.84 2.49
N GLN A 142 4.64 -17.20 3.14
CA GLN A 142 3.95 -17.69 4.32
C GLN A 142 2.46 -17.69 4.09
N GLU A 143 1.72 -18.42 4.95
CA GLU A 143 0.26 -18.35 4.94
C GLU A 143 -0.23 -18.21 6.38
N ILE A 144 -1.06 -17.20 6.63
CA ILE A 144 -1.68 -16.95 7.93
C ILE A 144 -3.13 -16.57 7.67
N ASP A 145 -4.04 -17.27 8.34
CA ASP A 145 -5.49 -17.03 8.26
C ASP A 145 -6.00 -17.00 6.80
N GLY A 146 -5.46 -17.90 5.98
CA GLY A 146 -5.87 -18.05 4.58
C GLY A 146 -5.24 -17.05 3.62
N ILE A 147 -4.38 -16.16 4.10
CA ILE A 147 -3.68 -15.17 3.27
C ILE A 147 -2.24 -15.63 3.04
N ARG A 148 -1.87 -15.76 1.77
CA ARG A 148 -0.50 -16.06 1.36
C ARG A 148 0.26 -14.76 1.13
N PHE A 149 1.44 -14.65 1.71
CA PHE A 149 2.22 -13.42 1.56
C PHE A 149 3.72 -13.67 1.68
N THR A 150 4.48 -12.75 1.10
CA THR A 150 5.94 -12.70 1.25
C THR A 150 6.30 -11.38 1.92
N PRO A 151 6.94 -11.40 3.10
CA PRO A 151 7.45 -10.16 3.70
C PRO A 151 8.52 -9.54 2.83
N MET A 152 8.41 -8.24 2.56
CA MET A 152 9.34 -7.52 1.70
C MET A 152 9.75 -6.19 2.32
N LYS A 153 10.92 -5.71 1.92
CA LYS A 153 11.49 -4.47 2.44
C LYS A 153 12.05 -3.63 1.30
N TYR A 154 11.77 -2.32 1.36
CA TYR A 154 12.37 -1.32 0.50
C TYR A 154 13.35 -0.49 1.33
N THR A 155 14.62 -0.43 0.90
CA THR A 155 15.63 0.38 1.57
C THR A 155 15.64 1.78 0.98
N ILE A 156 15.49 2.78 1.84
CA ILE A 156 15.46 4.18 1.43
C ILE A 156 16.89 4.70 1.39
N LEU A 157 17.31 5.16 0.20
CA LEU A 157 18.60 5.82 0.02
C LEU A 157 18.38 7.32 0.15
N SER A 158 18.82 7.90 1.27
CA SER A 158 18.69 9.33 1.47
C SER A 158 19.77 10.09 0.71
N LEU A 159 19.49 11.37 0.40
CA LEU A 159 20.50 12.25 -0.20
C LEU A 159 21.73 12.41 0.69
N ILE A 160 21.55 12.29 2.00
CA ILE A 160 22.67 12.37 2.94
C ILE A 160 23.63 11.20 2.70
N HIS A 161 23.10 9.99 2.51
CA HIS A 161 23.94 8.83 2.24
C HIS A 161 24.66 8.91 0.89
N ILE A 162 24.01 9.51 -0.09
CA ILE A 162 24.60 9.66 -1.43
C ILE A 162 25.70 10.72 -1.44
N SER A 163 25.53 11.80 -0.68
CA SER A 163 26.44 12.95 -0.69
C SER A 163 27.56 12.86 0.34
N GLU A 164 27.50 11.91 1.28
CA GLU A 164 28.58 11.76 2.27
C GLU A 164 29.85 11.22 1.62
N PRO A 165 31.00 11.88 1.87
CA PRO A 165 32.25 11.30 1.43
C PRO A 165 32.53 10.04 2.24
N THR A 166 32.80 9.00 1.57
CA THR A 166 33.10 7.73 2.20
C THR A 166 34.56 7.69 2.64
#